data_2e87448bb36e7e36fa0bba9ce79e23c8
#
_entry.id   2e87448bb36e7e36fa0bba9ce79e23c8
#
_cell.length_a   1.000
_cell.length_b   1.000
_cell.length_c   1.000
_cell.angle_alpha   90.00
_cell.angle_beta   90.00
_cell.angle_gamma   90.00
#
_symmetry.space_group_name_H-M   'P 1'
#
loop_
_entity.id
_entity.type
_entity.pdbx_description
1 polymer ?
#
loop_
_entity_poly.entity_id
_entity_poly.type
_entity_poly.pdbx_seq_one_letter_code
_entity_poly.pdbx_strand_id
1 'polypeptide(L)'
;MTKIIFGTDGWRGRIAEDYTFDNVRRCAQGFATFLHRQGIAERGVVIGHDQRFQAEFFAAASAEVLAANGIKVWLTQSNTPTPAISYAVPVRNAAGAINITASHNPPHDCGFKVRDETGGAVPPDDLKRIESAIPDIDGVKRMKLDDAMSDGTVVKFDPAPEYIALLNRLVDIEPIKAAGFDVLVDCMWGNGAG
;
A
#
# COMPACT_ATOMS: atom_id res chain seq x y z
N MET A 1 5.71 22.73 9.59
CA MET A 1 5.51 21.36 9.10
C MET A 1 4.19 21.26 8.38
N THR A 2 4.13 20.53 7.27
CA THR A 2 2.87 20.27 6.56
C THR A 2 1.92 19.48 7.47
N LYS A 3 0.69 19.98 7.61
CA LYS A 3 -0.36 19.26 8.34
C LYS A 3 -0.86 18.12 7.46
N ILE A 4 -0.73 16.88 7.93
CA ILE A 4 -1.25 15.69 7.26
C ILE A 4 -2.68 15.48 7.73
N ILE A 5 -3.64 15.47 6.80
CA ILE A 5 -5.06 15.25 7.09
C ILE A 5 -5.53 14.09 6.20
N PHE A 6 -5.99 13.01 6.83
CA PHE A 6 -6.54 11.88 6.11
C PHE A 6 -7.96 12.19 5.61
N GLY A 7 -8.19 11.88 4.34
CA GLY A 7 -9.52 11.87 3.75
C GLY A 7 -10.25 10.54 4.02
N THR A 8 -10.98 10.04 3.03
CA THR A 8 -11.80 8.82 3.16
C THR A 8 -11.02 7.51 3.24
N ASP A 9 -9.79 7.47 2.72
CA ASP A 9 -8.98 6.24 2.65
C ASP A 9 -7.46 6.48 2.85
N GLY A 10 -7.09 7.67 3.27
CA GLY A 10 -5.70 8.07 3.49
C GLY A 10 -5.45 9.53 3.13
N TRP A 11 -4.20 9.87 2.87
CA TRP A 11 -3.74 11.22 2.57
C TRP A 11 -3.21 11.34 1.14
N ARG A 12 -3.45 12.47 0.51
CA ARG A 12 -2.90 12.85 -0.81
C ARG A 12 -2.22 14.19 -0.72
N GLY A 13 -1.20 14.39 -1.52
CA GLY A 13 -0.47 15.65 -1.61
C GLY A 13 0.32 15.74 -2.91
N ARG A 14 0.80 16.95 -3.19
CA ARG A 14 1.61 17.22 -4.36
C ARG A 14 3.05 16.76 -4.11
N ILE A 15 3.60 15.98 -5.03
CA ILE A 15 4.95 15.43 -4.94
C ILE A 15 5.96 16.58 -4.84
N ALA A 16 6.92 16.44 -3.91
CA ALA A 16 7.96 17.40 -3.58
C ALA A 16 7.48 18.68 -2.84
N GLU A 17 6.18 18.92 -2.73
CA GLU A 17 5.63 20.00 -1.88
C GLU A 17 5.13 19.42 -0.55
N ASP A 18 3.94 18.79 -0.58
CA ASP A 18 3.35 18.16 0.60
C ASP A 18 3.76 16.67 0.70
N TYR A 19 3.74 15.96 -0.43
CA TYR A 19 4.04 14.54 -0.51
C TYR A 19 5.55 14.34 -0.63
N THR A 20 6.21 14.34 0.52
CA THR A 20 7.66 14.16 0.68
C THR A 20 7.96 12.82 1.36
N PHE A 21 9.20 12.33 1.23
CA PHE A 21 9.64 11.12 1.93
C PHE A 21 9.44 11.21 3.45
N ASP A 22 9.71 12.36 4.04
CA ASP A 22 9.54 12.53 5.48
C ASP A 22 8.07 12.46 5.90
N ASN A 23 7.17 13.07 5.13
CA ASN A 23 5.74 12.99 5.43
C ASN A 23 5.18 11.58 5.19
N VAL A 24 5.65 10.84 4.18
CA VAL A 24 5.31 9.43 3.98
C VAL A 24 5.78 8.57 5.16
N ARG A 25 7.02 8.76 5.62
CA ARG A 25 7.55 8.06 6.78
C ARG A 25 6.77 8.36 8.06
N ARG A 26 6.36 9.62 8.26
CA ARG A 26 5.48 10.01 9.37
C ARG A 26 4.14 9.29 9.31
N CYS A 27 3.50 9.20 8.13
CA CYS A 27 2.27 8.43 7.94
C CYS A 27 2.47 6.94 8.26
N ALA A 28 3.57 6.34 7.79
CA ALA A 28 3.89 4.95 8.07
C ALA A 28 4.12 4.71 9.57
N GLN A 29 4.78 5.63 10.27
CA GLN A 29 4.94 5.57 11.73
C GLN A 29 3.60 5.67 12.47
N GLY A 30 2.71 6.55 12.02
CA GLY A 30 1.35 6.66 12.57
C GLY A 30 0.57 5.35 12.44
N PHE A 31 0.65 4.73 11.26
CA PHE A 31 0.01 3.44 11.01
C PHE A 31 0.64 2.31 11.86
N ALA A 32 1.97 2.25 11.95
CA ALA A 32 2.66 1.29 12.82
C ALA A 32 2.22 1.43 14.30
N THR A 33 2.16 2.67 14.79
CA THR A 33 1.71 2.97 16.16
C THR A 33 0.27 2.53 16.39
N PHE A 34 -0.61 2.76 15.42
CA PHE A 34 -2.00 2.30 15.46
C PHE A 34 -2.08 0.78 15.55
N LEU A 35 -1.36 0.03 14.69
CA LEU A 35 -1.38 -1.43 14.68
C LEU A 35 -0.88 -2.03 16.01
N HIS A 36 0.17 -1.45 16.61
CA HIS A 36 0.64 -1.86 17.93
C HIS A 36 -0.40 -1.61 19.03
N ARG A 37 -1.09 -0.47 18.99
CA ARG A 37 -2.17 -0.15 19.95
C ARG A 37 -3.38 -1.07 19.80
N GLN A 38 -3.62 -1.59 18.60
CA GLN A 38 -4.67 -2.59 18.33
C GLN A 38 -4.24 -4.03 18.69
N GLY A 39 -2.96 -4.29 18.97
CA GLY A 39 -2.44 -5.62 19.27
C GLY A 39 -2.40 -6.55 18.07
N ILE A 40 -2.33 -6.03 16.84
CA ILE A 40 -2.34 -6.81 15.59
C ILE A 40 -1.08 -6.63 14.73
N ALA A 41 -0.08 -5.90 15.22
CA ALA A 41 1.14 -5.57 14.49
C ALA A 41 1.95 -6.81 14.06
N GLU A 42 1.91 -7.90 14.84
CA GLU A 42 2.60 -9.16 14.55
C GLU A 42 2.09 -9.86 13.29
N ARG A 43 0.87 -9.54 12.84
CA ARG A 43 0.30 -10.07 11.60
C ARG A 43 0.96 -9.49 10.36
N GLY A 44 1.77 -8.43 10.49
CA GLY A 44 2.47 -7.79 9.38
C GLY A 44 1.57 -6.97 8.46
N VAL A 45 2.17 -6.34 7.45
CA VAL A 45 1.50 -5.38 6.54
C VAL A 45 1.89 -5.66 5.10
N VAL A 46 0.92 -5.59 4.18
CA VAL A 46 1.17 -5.58 2.73
C VAL A 46 1.45 -4.15 2.28
N ILE A 47 2.49 -3.94 1.47
CA ILE A 47 2.77 -2.64 0.86
C ILE A 47 2.84 -2.80 -0.65
N GLY A 48 2.12 -1.95 -1.38
CA GLY A 48 2.19 -1.88 -2.82
C GLY A 48 2.11 -0.44 -3.34
N HIS A 49 2.33 -0.29 -4.64
CA HIS A 49 2.36 1.02 -5.29
C HIS A 49 1.87 0.95 -6.73
N ASP A 50 1.44 2.10 -7.28
CA ASP A 50 1.13 2.28 -8.69
C ASP A 50 2.36 2.74 -9.50
N GLN A 51 2.17 3.14 -10.77
CA GLN A 51 3.24 3.60 -11.65
C GLN A 51 3.55 5.11 -11.53
N ARG A 52 3.05 5.80 -10.51
CA ARG A 52 3.34 7.22 -10.32
C ARG A 52 4.81 7.46 -10.04
N PHE A 53 5.27 8.65 -10.41
CA PHE A 53 6.65 9.08 -10.16
C PHE A 53 7.02 8.86 -8.68
N GLN A 54 8.15 8.20 -8.42
CA GLN A 54 8.66 7.88 -7.09
C GLN A 54 7.80 6.94 -6.23
N ALA A 55 6.70 6.37 -6.73
CA ALA A 55 5.80 5.57 -5.90
C ALA A 55 6.48 4.33 -5.30
N GLU A 56 7.37 3.67 -6.03
CA GLU A 56 8.18 2.55 -5.54
C GLU A 56 9.08 2.94 -4.36
N PHE A 57 9.71 4.12 -4.43
CA PHE A 57 10.59 4.61 -3.36
C PHE A 57 9.81 5.09 -2.13
N PHE A 58 8.61 5.62 -2.32
CA PHE A 58 7.71 5.93 -1.21
C PHE A 58 7.20 4.65 -0.52
N ALA A 59 6.92 3.60 -1.29
CA ALA A 59 6.59 2.28 -0.75
C ALA A 59 7.76 1.70 0.05
N ALA A 60 8.99 1.78 -0.49
CA ALA A 60 10.22 1.38 0.19
C ALA A 60 10.43 2.16 1.50
N ALA A 61 10.26 3.49 1.47
CA ALA A 61 10.37 4.33 2.67
C ALA A 61 9.34 3.96 3.74
N SER A 62 8.13 3.56 3.35
CA SER A 62 7.12 3.04 4.28
C SER A 62 7.53 1.69 4.88
N ALA A 63 8.11 0.80 4.07
CA ALA A 63 8.62 -0.49 4.53
C ALA A 63 9.76 -0.35 5.54
N GLU A 64 10.70 0.59 5.31
CA GLU A 64 11.79 0.93 6.24
C GLU A 64 11.27 1.30 7.64
N VAL A 65 10.17 2.05 7.69
CA VAL A 65 9.55 2.47 8.97
C VAL A 65 8.85 1.31 9.65
N LEU A 66 8.03 0.55 8.92
CA LEU A 66 7.34 -0.61 9.50
C LEU A 66 8.33 -1.64 10.04
N ALA A 67 9.38 -1.95 9.28
CA ALA A 67 10.45 -2.87 9.71
C ALA A 67 11.14 -2.39 10.99
N ALA A 68 11.47 -1.10 11.09
CA ALA A 68 12.05 -0.52 12.30
C ALA A 68 11.13 -0.54 13.54
N ASN A 69 9.82 -0.74 13.31
CA ASN A 69 8.83 -0.96 14.37
C ASN A 69 8.55 -2.45 14.62
N GLY A 70 9.36 -3.36 14.07
CA GLY A 70 9.21 -4.80 14.26
C GLY A 70 8.01 -5.42 13.53
N ILE A 71 7.49 -4.75 12.51
CA ILE A 71 6.34 -5.20 11.74
C ILE A 71 6.84 -5.86 10.46
N LYS A 72 6.47 -7.12 10.23
CA LYS A 72 6.75 -7.82 8.98
C LYS A 72 6.07 -7.13 7.80
N VAL A 73 6.78 -7.02 6.68
CA VAL A 73 6.28 -6.38 5.47
C VAL A 73 6.35 -7.32 4.27
N TRP A 74 5.24 -7.44 3.54
CA TRP A 74 5.21 -7.98 2.20
C TRP A 74 5.15 -6.81 1.22
N LEU A 75 6.29 -6.52 0.58
CA LEU A 75 6.44 -5.43 -0.39
C LEU A 75 6.26 -5.98 -1.81
N THR A 76 5.35 -5.40 -2.60
CA THR A 76 5.20 -5.81 -4.01
C THR A 76 6.50 -5.58 -4.78
N GLN A 77 6.87 -6.53 -5.63
CA GLN A 77 8.12 -6.45 -6.40
C GLN A 77 8.05 -5.45 -7.57
N SER A 78 6.83 -5.09 -7.98
CA SER A 78 6.56 -4.12 -9.05
C SER A 78 5.28 -3.35 -8.76
N ASN A 79 4.98 -2.36 -9.61
CA ASN A 79 3.69 -1.68 -9.59
C ASN A 79 2.54 -2.70 -9.68
N THR A 80 1.52 -2.47 -8.88
CA THR A 80 0.45 -3.45 -8.67
C THR A 80 -0.91 -2.75 -8.58
N PRO A 81 -1.93 -3.26 -9.27
CA PRO A 81 -3.30 -2.75 -9.13
C PRO A 81 -3.81 -2.82 -7.70
N THR A 82 -4.48 -1.77 -7.26
CA THR A 82 -5.05 -1.68 -5.89
C THR A 82 -5.84 -2.93 -5.47
N PRO A 83 -6.70 -3.55 -6.31
CA PRO A 83 -7.43 -4.75 -5.92
C PRO A 83 -6.53 -5.94 -5.57
N ALA A 84 -5.41 -6.10 -6.28
CA ALA A 84 -4.46 -7.19 -5.99
C ALA A 84 -3.72 -6.94 -4.65
N ILE A 85 -3.36 -5.69 -4.34
CA ILE A 85 -2.80 -5.31 -3.04
C ILE A 85 -3.82 -5.58 -1.92
N SER A 86 -5.07 -5.16 -2.10
CA SER A 86 -6.15 -5.38 -1.14
C SER A 86 -6.40 -6.87 -0.89
N TYR A 87 -6.47 -7.68 -1.95
CA TYR A 87 -6.68 -9.12 -1.83
C TYR A 87 -5.51 -9.84 -1.14
N ALA A 88 -4.29 -9.35 -1.31
CA ALA A 88 -3.12 -9.92 -0.63
C ALA A 88 -3.19 -9.83 0.90
N VAL A 89 -4.00 -8.92 1.47
CA VAL A 89 -4.18 -8.77 2.92
C VAL A 89 -4.79 -10.02 3.55
N PRO A 90 -6.04 -10.42 3.20
CA PRO A 90 -6.64 -11.63 3.79
C PRO A 90 -5.88 -12.91 3.41
N VAL A 91 -5.28 -13.00 2.20
CA VAL A 91 -4.48 -14.17 1.80
C VAL A 91 -3.30 -14.39 2.75
N ARG A 92 -2.68 -13.34 3.26
CA ARG A 92 -1.54 -13.40 4.20
C ARG A 92 -1.94 -13.29 5.65
N ASN A 93 -3.24 -13.18 5.95
CA ASN A 93 -3.73 -12.84 7.28
C ASN A 93 -3.02 -11.59 7.86
N ALA A 94 -2.69 -10.62 6.99
CA ALA A 94 -2.01 -9.40 7.38
C ALA A 94 -2.93 -8.47 8.19
N ALA A 95 -2.34 -7.58 8.99
CA ALA A 95 -3.08 -6.58 9.77
C ALA A 95 -3.70 -5.47 8.90
N GLY A 96 -3.25 -5.34 7.66
CA GLY A 96 -3.72 -4.35 6.72
C GLY A 96 -2.73 -4.11 5.59
N ALA A 97 -2.95 -3.03 4.83
CA ALA A 97 -2.02 -2.64 3.77
C ALA A 97 -1.78 -1.14 3.70
N ILE A 98 -0.62 -0.78 3.12
CA ILE A 98 -0.32 0.55 2.62
C ILE A 98 -0.29 0.46 1.09
N ASN A 99 -1.05 1.33 0.42
CA ASN A 99 -1.04 1.47 -1.03
C ASN A 99 -0.62 2.89 -1.42
N ILE A 100 0.52 3.00 -2.08
CA ILE A 100 1.06 4.28 -2.57
C ILE A 100 0.43 4.57 -3.93
N THR A 101 -0.58 5.43 -3.92
CA THR A 101 -1.36 5.81 -5.12
C THR A 101 -2.22 7.03 -4.87
N ALA A 102 -2.34 7.90 -5.84
CA ALA A 102 -3.35 8.96 -5.85
C ALA A 102 -4.55 8.65 -6.76
N SER A 103 -4.75 7.37 -7.12
CA SER A 103 -5.87 6.93 -7.97
C SER A 103 -5.91 7.65 -9.32
N HIS A 104 -6.95 8.47 -9.56
CA HIS A 104 -7.18 9.23 -10.80
C HIS A 104 -6.75 10.71 -10.73
N ASN A 105 -6.07 11.12 -9.66
CA ASN A 105 -5.54 12.48 -9.54
C ASN A 105 -4.49 12.77 -10.63
N PRO A 106 -4.22 14.04 -10.93
CA PRO A 106 -3.16 14.44 -11.85
C PRO A 106 -1.80 13.82 -11.53
N PRO A 107 -0.85 13.72 -12.48
CA PRO A 107 0.40 12.98 -12.33
C PRO A 107 1.35 13.59 -11.29
N HIS A 108 1.19 14.86 -10.95
CA HIS A 108 1.98 15.53 -9.91
C HIS A 108 1.53 15.21 -8.48
N ASP A 109 0.42 14.51 -8.29
CA ASP A 109 -0.04 14.06 -6.98
C ASP A 109 0.42 12.64 -6.68
N CYS A 110 0.64 12.35 -5.41
CA CYS A 110 0.73 10.98 -4.89
C CYS A 110 -0.09 10.84 -3.61
N GLY A 111 -0.28 9.62 -3.14
CA GLY A 111 -1.09 9.35 -1.96
C GLY A 111 -0.62 8.17 -1.15
N PHE A 112 -0.87 8.24 0.15
CA PHE A 112 -0.65 7.21 1.13
C PHE A 112 -2.02 6.71 1.60
N LYS A 113 -2.42 5.54 1.10
CA LYS A 113 -3.69 4.93 1.45
C LYS A 113 -3.49 3.76 2.37
N VAL A 114 -4.41 3.57 3.31
CA VAL A 114 -4.40 2.43 4.23
C VAL A 114 -5.59 1.51 3.98
N ARG A 115 -5.39 0.22 4.24
CA ARG A 115 -6.42 -0.82 4.20
C ARG A 115 -6.47 -1.53 5.54
N ASP A 116 -7.65 -1.99 5.91
CA ASP A 116 -7.85 -2.81 7.09
C ASP A 116 -7.46 -4.28 6.86
N GLU A 117 -7.68 -5.11 7.84
CA GLU A 117 -7.36 -6.55 7.82
C GLU A 117 -8.18 -7.37 6.81
N THR A 118 -9.26 -6.82 6.28
CA THR A 118 -10.06 -7.43 5.21
C THR A 118 -9.56 -7.05 3.82
N GLY A 119 -8.62 -6.10 3.73
CA GLY A 119 -8.21 -5.44 2.49
C GLY A 119 -9.15 -4.32 2.05
N GLY A 120 -10.17 -4.02 2.85
CA GLY A 120 -11.14 -2.96 2.64
C GLY A 120 -10.66 -1.58 3.07
N ALA A 121 -11.56 -0.61 3.00
CA ALA A 121 -11.31 0.73 3.52
C ALA A 121 -11.33 0.72 5.05
N VAL A 122 -10.33 1.37 5.66
CA VAL A 122 -10.28 1.55 7.11
C VAL A 122 -11.48 2.40 7.57
N PRO A 123 -12.19 2.01 8.65
CA PRO A 123 -13.29 2.81 9.20
C PRO A 123 -12.87 4.25 9.55
N PRO A 124 -13.77 5.24 9.41
CA PRO A 124 -13.43 6.66 9.62
C PRO A 124 -12.83 6.97 11.00
N ASP A 125 -13.28 6.30 12.04
CA ASP A 125 -12.76 6.52 13.39
C ASP A 125 -11.34 5.95 13.55
N ASP A 126 -11.03 4.85 12.89
CA ASP A 126 -9.67 4.28 12.89
C ASP A 126 -8.72 5.11 12.01
N LEU A 127 -9.21 5.70 10.89
CA LEU A 127 -8.43 6.69 10.13
C LEU A 127 -8.03 7.88 10.99
N LYS A 128 -8.94 8.41 11.82
CA LYS A 128 -8.63 9.48 12.77
C LYS A 128 -7.63 9.06 13.85
N ARG A 129 -7.70 7.80 14.31
CA ARG A 129 -6.73 7.24 15.26
C ARG A 129 -5.34 7.11 14.63
N ILE A 130 -5.26 6.68 13.36
CA ILE A 130 -4.00 6.65 12.61
C ILE A 130 -3.45 8.07 12.45
N GLU A 131 -4.27 9.02 11.99
CA GLU A 131 -3.90 10.44 11.81
C GLU A 131 -3.37 11.04 13.11
N SER A 132 -4.06 10.84 14.23
CA SER A 132 -3.66 11.35 15.53
C SER A 132 -2.37 10.73 16.08
N ALA A 133 -1.96 9.59 15.55
CA ALA A 133 -0.72 8.89 15.92
C ALA A 133 0.47 9.28 15.04
N ILE A 134 0.28 10.16 14.03
CA ILE A 134 1.36 10.61 13.15
C ILE A 134 2.29 11.55 13.95
N PRO A 135 3.56 11.17 14.16
CA PRO A 135 4.49 11.99 14.93
C PRO A 135 5.13 13.09 14.06
N ASP A 136 5.92 13.96 14.70
CA ASP A 136 6.92 14.72 14.01
C ASP A 136 8.06 13.83 13.52
N ILE A 137 8.91 14.33 12.61
CA ILE A 137 9.92 13.52 11.94
C ILE A 137 10.93 12.88 12.92
N ASP A 138 11.23 13.56 14.01
CA ASP A 138 12.15 13.07 15.05
C ASP A 138 11.60 11.85 15.81
N GLY A 139 10.29 11.62 15.75
CA GLY A 139 9.63 10.45 16.33
C GLY A 139 9.54 9.24 15.39
N VAL A 140 10.08 9.34 14.18
CA VAL A 140 10.02 8.27 13.17
C VAL A 140 11.21 7.31 13.33
N LYS A 141 10.91 6.04 13.56
CA LYS A 141 11.91 4.96 13.51
C LYS A 141 12.19 4.58 12.07
N ARG A 142 13.44 4.23 11.78
CA ARG A 142 13.85 3.85 10.43
C ARG A 142 14.91 2.75 10.46
N MET A 143 14.77 1.77 9.57
CA MET A 143 15.75 0.74 9.24
C MET A 143 16.07 0.84 7.74
N LYS A 144 17.30 0.54 7.34
CA LYS A 144 17.61 0.49 5.90
C LYS A 144 16.86 -0.68 5.27
N LEU A 145 16.33 -0.46 4.06
CA LEU A 145 15.57 -1.49 3.35
C LEU A 145 16.40 -2.77 3.13
N ASP A 146 17.67 -2.63 2.76
CA ASP A 146 18.56 -3.77 2.51
C ASP A 146 18.79 -4.61 3.79
N ASP A 147 18.91 -3.97 4.94
CA ASP A 147 19.05 -4.64 6.24
C ASP A 147 17.76 -5.41 6.57
N ALA A 148 16.59 -4.77 6.41
CA ALA A 148 15.29 -5.38 6.65
C ALA A 148 14.95 -6.52 5.66
N MET A 149 15.46 -6.45 4.43
CA MET A 149 15.35 -7.55 3.48
C MET A 149 16.29 -8.71 3.83
N SER A 150 17.49 -8.40 4.31
CA SER A 150 18.48 -9.40 4.68
C SER A 150 18.09 -10.21 5.92
N ASP A 151 17.39 -9.59 6.88
CA ASP A 151 16.88 -10.27 8.08
C ASP A 151 15.50 -10.92 7.89
N GLY A 152 14.86 -10.70 6.70
CA GLY A 152 13.56 -11.27 6.35
C GLY A 152 12.35 -10.53 6.92
N THR A 153 12.55 -9.38 7.57
CA THR A 153 11.44 -8.51 8.03
C THR A 153 10.68 -7.93 6.84
N VAL A 154 11.38 -7.57 5.76
CA VAL A 154 10.77 -7.18 4.47
C VAL A 154 10.98 -8.27 3.45
N VAL A 155 9.89 -8.76 2.84
CA VAL A 155 9.92 -9.78 1.79
C VAL A 155 9.23 -9.23 0.55
N LYS A 156 9.94 -9.27 -0.58
CA LYS A 156 9.33 -8.94 -1.89
C LYS A 156 8.47 -10.10 -2.38
N PHE A 157 7.31 -9.79 -2.96
CA PHE A 157 6.41 -10.80 -3.50
C PHE A 157 5.65 -10.28 -4.73
N ASP A 158 5.13 -11.22 -5.52
CA ASP A 158 4.21 -10.95 -6.62
C ASP A 158 2.78 -11.35 -6.21
N PRO A 159 1.82 -10.42 -6.13
CA PRO A 159 0.42 -10.72 -5.83
C PRO A 159 -0.38 -11.21 -7.04
N ALA A 160 0.14 -11.11 -8.27
CA ALA A 160 -0.62 -11.39 -9.48
C ALA A 160 -1.13 -12.84 -9.58
N PRO A 161 -0.34 -13.89 -9.28
CA PRO A 161 -0.84 -15.27 -9.39
C PRO A 161 -2.05 -15.54 -8.49
N GLU A 162 -2.02 -15.07 -7.25
CA GLU A 162 -3.10 -15.28 -6.28
C GLU A 162 -4.36 -14.50 -6.70
N TYR A 163 -4.18 -13.27 -7.18
CA TYR A 163 -5.28 -12.42 -7.63
C TYR A 163 -5.92 -12.96 -8.91
N ILE A 164 -5.13 -13.42 -9.89
CA ILE A 164 -5.63 -14.05 -11.11
C ILE A 164 -6.40 -15.35 -10.79
N ALA A 165 -5.90 -16.14 -9.84
CA ALA A 165 -6.62 -17.33 -9.37
C ALA A 165 -7.97 -16.99 -8.73
N LEU A 166 -8.08 -15.87 -8.01
CA LEU A 166 -9.36 -15.35 -7.52
C LEU A 166 -10.29 -14.99 -8.68
N LEU A 167 -9.81 -14.22 -9.64
CA LEU A 167 -10.62 -13.80 -10.79
C LEU A 167 -11.18 -14.99 -11.56
N ASN A 168 -10.39 -16.03 -11.78
CA ASN A 168 -10.82 -17.27 -12.43
C ASN A 168 -11.90 -18.05 -11.65
N ARG A 169 -12.03 -17.84 -10.35
CA ARG A 169 -13.11 -18.41 -9.54
C ARG A 169 -14.38 -17.56 -9.56
N LEU A 170 -14.23 -16.24 -9.73
CA LEU A 170 -15.35 -15.29 -9.70
C LEU A 170 -16.02 -15.11 -11.07
N VAL A 171 -15.27 -15.31 -12.14
CA VAL A 171 -15.70 -15.08 -13.53
C VAL A 171 -15.65 -16.39 -14.29
N ASP A 172 -16.76 -16.76 -14.94
CA ASP A 172 -16.78 -17.87 -15.90
C ASP A 172 -16.10 -17.41 -17.20
N ILE A 173 -14.87 -17.82 -17.40
CA ILE A 173 -14.03 -17.41 -18.52
C ILE A 173 -14.39 -18.13 -19.82
N GLU A 174 -14.94 -19.35 -19.74
CA GLU A 174 -15.19 -20.18 -20.94
C GLU A 174 -16.24 -19.57 -21.90
N PRO A 175 -17.38 -19.02 -21.43
CA PRO A 175 -18.30 -18.29 -22.30
C PRO A 175 -17.68 -17.05 -22.96
N ILE A 176 -16.78 -16.35 -22.24
CA ILE A 176 -16.08 -15.18 -22.78
C ILE A 176 -15.15 -15.59 -23.92
N LYS A 177 -14.37 -16.65 -23.74
CA LYS A 177 -13.51 -17.22 -24.80
C LYS A 177 -14.33 -17.68 -26.00
N ALA A 178 -15.46 -18.38 -25.75
CA ALA A 178 -16.32 -18.92 -26.79
C ALA A 178 -17.02 -17.83 -27.61
N ALA A 179 -17.20 -16.62 -27.05
CA ALA A 179 -17.82 -15.50 -27.76
C ALA A 179 -16.99 -14.92 -28.90
N GLY A 180 -15.67 -15.20 -28.93
CA GLY A 180 -14.78 -14.81 -30.01
C GLY A 180 -14.66 -13.29 -30.22
N PHE A 181 -14.72 -12.51 -29.15
CA PHE A 181 -14.53 -11.05 -29.23
C PHE A 181 -13.07 -10.70 -29.53
N ASP A 182 -12.90 -9.72 -30.44
CA ASP A 182 -11.64 -9.00 -30.54
C ASP A 182 -11.61 -7.89 -29.50
N VAL A 183 -10.65 -7.95 -28.56
CA VAL A 183 -10.56 -7.01 -27.45
C VAL A 183 -9.29 -6.19 -27.56
N LEU A 184 -9.45 -4.85 -27.62
CA LEU A 184 -8.35 -3.89 -27.49
C LEU A 184 -8.36 -3.30 -26.09
N VAL A 185 -7.22 -3.43 -25.38
CA VAL A 185 -7.05 -2.84 -24.06
C VAL A 185 -6.00 -1.75 -24.10
N ASP A 186 -6.40 -0.52 -23.76
CA ASP A 186 -5.49 0.61 -23.58
C ASP A 186 -5.42 0.99 -22.11
N CYS A 187 -4.29 0.71 -21.48
CA CYS A 187 -4.07 1.00 -20.07
C CYS A 187 -3.66 2.45 -19.78
N MET A 188 -3.49 3.29 -20.82
CA MET A 188 -3.14 4.71 -20.70
C MET A 188 -2.03 5.01 -19.67
N TRP A 189 -0.95 4.23 -19.68
CA TRP A 189 0.16 4.30 -18.71
C TRP A 189 -0.22 3.93 -17.25
N GLY A 190 -1.40 3.33 -17.06
CA GLY A 190 -1.84 2.85 -15.76
C GLY A 190 -1.32 1.46 -15.40
N ASN A 191 -1.73 0.98 -14.24
CA ASN A 191 -1.29 -0.28 -13.62
C ASN A 191 -1.81 -1.57 -14.30
N GLY A 192 -2.46 -1.49 -15.43
CA GLY A 192 -3.05 -2.66 -16.08
C GLY A 192 -2.20 -3.26 -17.21
N ALA A 193 -1.04 -2.68 -17.50
CA ALA A 193 -0.12 -3.17 -18.51
C ALA A 193 0.89 -4.16 -17.88
N GLY A 194 0.82 -5.45 -18.25
CA GLY A 194 1.76 -6.47 -17.77
C GLY A 194 1.27 -7.85 -18.04
#